data_a7eb6e7fddc369fe4a0ce87a5cd293e3
#
_entry.id   a7eb6e7fddc369fe4a0ce87a5cd293e3
#
_cell.length_a   1.000
_cell.length_b   1.000
_cell.length_c   1.000
_cell.angle_alpha   90.00
_cell.angle_beta   90.00
_cell.angle_gamma   90.00
#
_symmetry.space_group_name_H-M   'P 1'
#
loop_
_entity.id
_entity.type
_entity.pdbx_description
1 polymer ?
#
loop_
_entity_poly.entity_id
_entity_poly.type
_entity_poly.pdbx_seq_one_letter_code
_entity_poly.pdbx_strand_id
1 'polypeptide(L)'
;MNEKDPNDSDSTAPGGGIEAAARQRAEAAVAKLGESYLVEAGEQLAALRQAFDALPPRAEQSRGEIAGLARLAHELAGQGSIFGWPLMSEIGNALQHLLRDRAELGRADRAAVQAHLEVMETALREGVREAAEPRGQDLLAGLAEFEE
;
A
#
# COMPACT_ATOMS: atom_id res chain seq x y z
N MET A 1 -35.45 46.03 12.06
CA MET A 1 -35.15 45.75 11.05
C MET A 1 -34.11 44.87 10.94
N ASN A 2 -34.16 44.03 10.47
CA ASN A 2 -33.28 43.22 10.44
C ASN A 2 -32.96 42.83 9.19
N GLU A 3 -32.04 43.28 8.71
CA GLU A 3 -31.71 42.91 7.57
C GLU A 3 -30.99 41.75 7.49
N LYS A 4 -31.36 40.96 6.69
CA LYS A 4 -30.57 39.89 6.44
C LYS A 4 -29.34 40.31 5.96
N ASP A 5 -28.33 39.86 6.45
CA ASP A 5 -27.01 40.23 6.07
C ASP A 5 -26.81 39.80 4.64
N PRO A 6 -26.71 40.67 3.71
CA PRO A 6 -26.47 40.30 2.33
C PRO A 6 -25.15 39.62 2.13
N ASN A 7 -24.26 39.85 3.08
CA ASN A 7 -22.96 39.25 3.03
C ASN A 7 -23.07 37.77 3.28
N ASP A 8 -24.02 37.33 4.10
CA ASP A 8 -24.22 35.95 4.36
C ASP A 8 -24.68 35.23 3.14
N SER A 9 -25.61 35.74 2.41
CA SER A 9 -26.09 35.12 1.23
C SER A 9 -25.06 35.12 0.17
N ASP A 10 -24.34 36.20 -0.02
CA ASP A 10 -23.33 36.29 -1.03
C ASP A 10 -22.15 35.43 -0.75
N SER A 11 -21.78 35.28 0.49
CA SER A 11 -20.62 34.49 0.81
C SER A 11 -20.93 32.98 0.69
N THR A 12 -22.16 32.58 0.86
CA THR A 12 -22.50 31.19 0.78
C THR A 12 -22.35 30.65 -0.62
N ALA A 13 -22.88 31.31 -1.61
CA ALA A 13 -22.82 30.82 -2.97
C ALA A 13 -21.42 30.85 -3.57
N PRO A 14 -20.70 31.97 -3.55
CA PRO A 14 -19.34 31.97 -4.08
C PRO A 14 -18.38 31.16 -3.21
N GLY A 15 -18.61 31.13 -1.91
CA GLY A 15 -17.80 30.34 -1.02
C GLY A 15 -17.94 28.84 -1.32
N GLY A 16 -19.15 28.40 -1.60
CA GLY A 16 -19.41 27.02 -1.98
C GLY A 16 -18.72 26.65 -3.27
N GLY A 17 -18.71 27.55 -4.27
CA GLY A 17 -18.05 27.32 -5.53
C GLY A 17 -16.53 27.24 -5.39
N ILE A 18 -15.97 28.12 -4.59
CA ILE A 18 -14.52 28.13 -4.34
C ILE A 18 -14.11 26.88 -3.57
N GLU A 19 -14.88 26.51 -2.59
CA GLU A 19 -14.61 25.31 -1.80
C GLU A 19 -14.70 24.06 -2.64
N ALA A 20 -15.69 23.97 -3.53
CA ALA A 20 -15.86 22.84 -4.42
C ALA A 20 -14.69 22.75 -5.39
N ALA A 21 -14.25 23.89 -5.95
CA ALA A 21 -13.11 23.90 -6.85
C ALA A 21 -11.81 23.51 -6.12
N ALA A 22 -11.64 24.00 -4.89
CA ALA A 22 -10.47 23.66 -4.10
C ALA A 22 -10.46 22.16 -3.76
N ARG A 23 -11.63 21.63 -3.42
CA ARG A 23 -11.75 20.22 -3.13
C ARG A 23 -11.45 19.35 -4.34
N GLN A 24 -11.95 19.75 -5.51
CA GLN A 24 -11.69 19.03 -6.74
C GLN A 24 -10.21 19.05 -7.09
N ARG A 25 -9.53 20.17 -6.87
CA ARG A 25 -8.09 20.25 -7.10
C ARG A 25 -7.32 19.37 -6.13
N ALA A 26 -7.76 19.34 -4.87
CA ALA A 26 -7.14 18.49 -3.86
C ALA A 26 -7.33 17.01 -4.20
N GLU A 27 -8.52 16.63 -4.63
CA GLU A 27 -8.82 15.27 -5.03
C GLU A 27 -7.99 14.87 -6.25
N ALA A 28 -7.86 15.76 -7.22
CA ALA A 28 -7.06 15.51 -8.40
C ALA A 28 -5.58 15.36 -8.05
N ALA A 29 -5.08 16.17 -7.10
CA ALA A 29 -3.70 16.07 -6.66
C ALA A 29 -3.45 14.75 -5.95
N VAL A 30 -4.38 14.30 -5.11
CA VAL A 30 -4.27 13.01 -4.42
C VAL A 30 -4.29 11.86 -5.43
N ALA A 31 -5.18 11.95 -6.42
CA ALA A 31 -5.26 10.93 -7.46
C ALA A 31 -3.95 10.84 -8.24
N LYS A 32 -3.36 12.00 -8.54
CA LYS A 32 -2.10 12.05 -9.28
C LYS A 32 -0.94 11.47 -8.45
N LEU A 33 -0.93 11.74 -7.16
CA LEU A 33 0.05 11.15 -6.26
C LEU A 33 -0.11 9.63 -6.21
N GLY A 34 -1.35 9.15 -6.23
CA GLY A 34 -1.63 7.72 -6.27
C GLY A 34 -1.14 7.07 -7.55
N GLU A 35 -1.22 7.77 -8.67
CA GLU A 35 -0.70 7.28 -9.95
C GLU A 35 0.82 7.23 -9.94
N SER A 36 1.47 8.24 -9.37
CA SER A 36 2.92 8.26 -9.23
C SER A 36 3.39 7.15 -8.31
N TYR A 37 2.65 6.94 -7.23
CA TYR A 37 2.94 5.84 -6.31
C TYR A 37 2.87 4.49 -7.03
N LEU A 38 1.89 4.32 -7.93
CA LEU A 38 1.69 3.06 -8.64
C LEU A 38 2.95 2.66 -9.42
N VAL A 39 3.58 3.62 -10.10
CA VAL A 39 4.80 3.37 -10.85
C VAL A 39 5.95 3.02 -9.89
N GLU A 40 6.12 3.83 -8.86
CA GLU A 40 7.20 3.64 -7.91
C GLU A 40 7.04 2.34 -7.11
N ALA A 41 5.83 2.06 -6.65
CA ALA A 41 5.56 0.83 -5.93
C ALA A 41 5.77 -0.39 -6.82
N GLY A 42 5.41 -0.29 -8.09
CA GLY A 42 5.66 -1.36 -9.05
C GLY A 42 7.14 -1.68 -9.17
N GLU A 43 7.99 -0.65 -9.21
CA GLU A 43 9.43 -0.83 -9.27
C GLU A 43 9.98 -1.42 -7.96
N GLN A 44 9.50 -0.93 -6.83
CA GLN A 44 9.91 -1.44 -5.52
C GLN A 44 9.48 -2.89 -5.33
N LEU A 45 8.26 -3.21 -5.76
CA LEU A 45 7.75 -4.57 -5.65
C LEU A 45 8.53 -5.52 -6.56
N ALA A 46 8.90 -5.06 -7.75
CA ALA A 46 9.72 -5.85 -8.66
C ALA A 46 11.10 -6.13 -8.04
N ALA A 47 11.69 -5.13 -7.35
CA ALA A 47 12.96 -5.32 -6.67
C ALA A 47 12.83 -6.34 -5.54
N LEU A 48 11.72 -6.27 -4.80
CA LEU A 48 11.46 -7.22 -3.72
C LEU A 48 11.27 -8.63 -4.29
N ARG A 49 10.52 -8.76 -5.38
CA ARG A 49 10.32 -10.03 -6.07
C ARG A 49 11.66 -10.61 -6.54
N GLN A 50 12.50 -9.80 -7.15
CA GLN A 50 13.80 -10.25 -7.63
C GLN A 50 14.68 -10.72 -6.49
N ALA A 51 14.70 -9.98 -5.39
CA ALA A 51 15.51 -10.35 -4.23
C ALA A 51 15.01 -11.66 -3.62
N PHE A 52 13.70 -11.86 -3.59
CA PHE A 52 13.12 -13.08 -3.07
C PHE A 52 13.44 -14.28 -3.98
N ASP A 53 13.26 -14.09 -5.29
CA ASP A 53 13.53 -15.17 -6.26
C ASP A 53 15.00 -15.55 -6.30
N ALA A 54 15.88 -14.62 -5.98
CA ALA A 54 17.32 -14.89 -5.95
C ALA A 54 17.79 -15.51 -4.64
N LEU A 55 16.88 -15.65 -3.67
CA LEU A 55 17.25 -16.19 -2.38
C LEU A 55 17.73 -17.65 -2.52
N PRO A 56 18.89 -18.00 -2.00
CA PRO A 56 19.38 -19.35 -2.15
C PRO A 56 18.63 -20.35 -1.26
N PRO A 57 18.91 -21.64 -1.38
CA PRO A 57 18.31 -22.63 -0.49
C PRO A 57 18.57 -22.28 0.96
N ARG A 58 17.68 -22.75 1.84
CA ARG A 58 17.68 -22.37 3.26
C ARG A 58 19.06 -22.39 3.92
N ALA A 59 19.82 -23.44 3.69
CA ALA A 59 21.13 -23.60 4.34
C ALA A 59 22.16 -22.57 3.91
N GLU A 60 21.94 -21.94 2.76
CA GLU A 60 22.87 -20.96 2.20
C GLU A 60 22.41 -19.52 2.37
N GLN A 61 21.25 -19.32 2.97
CA GLN A 61 20.72 -17.96 3.19
C GLN A 61 21.50 -17.25 4.30
N SER A 62 21.55 -15.93 4.22
CA SER A 62 22.15 -15.12 5.24
C SER A 62 21.12 -14.21 5.89
N ARG A 63 21.40 -13.78 7.11
CA ARG A 63 20.56 -12.81 7.81
C ARG A 63 20.47 -11.50 7.03
N GLY A 64 21.55 -11.11 6.35
CA GLY A 64 21.56 -9.89 5.55
C GLY A 64 20.60 -9.96 4.37
N GLU A 65 20.47 -11.13 3.75
CA GLU A 65 19.53 -11.32 2.65
C GLU A 65 18.10 -11.19 3.14
N ILE A 66 17.77 -11.78 4.28
CA ILE A 66 16.44 -11.70 4.86
C ILE A 66 16.14 -10.27 5.33
N ALA A 67 17.11 -9.62 5.95
CA ALA A 67 16.97 -8.23 6.38
C ALA A 67 16.74 -7.29 5.20
N GLY A 68 17.37 -7.59 4.06
CA GLY A 68 17.15 -6.83 2.83
C GLY A 68 15.73 -6.93 2.33
N LEU A 69 15.13 -8.14 2.38
CA LEU A 69 13.73 -8.32 2.02
C LEU A 69 12.82 -7.54 2.97
N ALA A 70 13.10 -7.60 4.27
CA ALA A 70 12.30 -6.89 5.27
C ALA A 70 12.36 -5.38 5.05
N ARG A 71 13.53 -4.85 4.68
CA ARG A 71 13.68 -3.42 4.41
C ARG A 71 12.85 -2.99 3.20
N LEU A 72 12.86 -3.77 2.14
CA LEU A 72 12.07 -3.46 0.95
C LEU A 72 10.57 -3.50 1.28
N ALA A 73 10.14 -4.48 2.07
CA ALA A 73 8.75 -4.55 2.51
C ALA A 73 8.37 -3.34 3.37
N HIS A 74 9.30 -2.90 4.23
CA HIS A 74 9.10 -1.73 5.07
C HIS A 74 8.90 -0.45 4.24
N GLU A 75 9.69 -0.29 3.19
CA GLU A 75 9.59 0.87 2.31
C GLU A 75 8.23 0.91 1.61
N LEU A 76 7.78 -0.25 1.10
CA LEU A 76 6.46 -0.34 0.48
C LEU A 76 5.35 0.00 1.47
N ALA A 77 5.44 -0.55 2.69
CA ALA A 77 4.45 -0.32 3.73
C ALA A 77 4.40 1.15 4.14
N GLY A 78 5.56 1.78 4.23
CA GLY A 78 5.65 3.16 4.69
C GLY A 78 5.03 4.15 3.73
N GLN A 79 5.01 3.86 2.44
CA GLN A 79 4.51 4.79 1.44
C GLN A 79 3.04 4.60 1.08
N GLY A 80 2.54 3.39 1.21
CA GLY A 80 1.19 3.06 0.75
C GLY A 80 0.10 3.97 1.29
N SER A 81 0.02 4.09 2.60
CA SER A 81 -1.02 4.91 3.24
C SER A 81 -0.90 6.39 2.89
N ILE A 82 0.34 6.87 2.76
CA ILE A 82 0.59 8.29 2.45
C ILE A 82 0.04 8.64 1.07
N PHE A 83 0.16 7.73 0.12
CA PHE A 83 -0.22 7.98 -1.26
C PHE A 83 -1.58 7.41 -1.67
N GLY A 84 -2.40 7.03 -0.70
CA GLY A 84 -3.75 6.57 -0.99
C GLY A 84 -3.88 5.09 -1.33
N TRP A 85 -2.91 4.29 -0.90
CA TRP A 85 -2.91 2.85 -1.09
C TRP A 85 -2.73 2.11 0.24
N PRO A 86 -3.68 2.29 1.20
CA PRO A 86 -3.52 1.68 2.53
C PRO A 86 -3.46 0.16 2.51
N LEU A 87 -4.05 -0.50 1.51
CA LEU A 87 -3.97 -1.95 1.40
C LEU A 87 -2.50 -2.40 1.24
N MET A 88 -1.73 -1.66 0.43
CA MET A 88 -0.31 -1.97 0.24
C MET A 88 0.47 -1.83 1.55
N SER A 89 0.12 -0.83 2.37
CA SER A 89 0.74 -0.66 3.68
C SER A 89 0.40 -1.83 4.60
N GLU A 90 -0.84 -2.28 4.58
CA GLU A 90 -1.28 -3.38 5.42
C GLU A 90 -0.56 -4.68 5.06
N ILE A 91 -0.51 -5.01 3.77
CA ILE A 91 0.15 -6.23 3.32
C ILE A 91 1.67 -6.13 3.52
N GLY A 92 2.24 -4.97 3.24
CA GLY A 92 3.68 -4.74 3.44
C GLY A 92 4.08 -4.86 4.90
N ASN A 93 3.24 -4.37 5.82
CA ASN A 93 3.49 -4.52 7.25
C ASN A 93 3.40 -5.98 7.69
N ALA A 94 2.44 -6.73 7.15
CA ALA A 94 2.32 -8.15 7.45
C ALA A 94 3.54 -8.92 6.97
N LEU A 95 4.01 -8.59 5.76
CA LEU A 95 5.21 -9.21 5.21
C LEU A 95 6.45 -8.87 6.02
N GLN A 96 6.58 -7.61 6.40
CA GLN A 96 7.70 -7.18 7.23
C GLN A 96 7.71 -7.92 8.56
N HIS A 97 6.55 -8.07 9.16
CA HIS A 97 6.40 -8.79 10.42
C HIS A 97 6.80 -10.25 10.27
N LEU A 98 6.40 -10.88 9.16
CA LEU A 98 6.77 -12.25 8.86
C LEU A 98 8.28 -12.42 8.73
N LEU A 99 8.97 -11.44 8.15
CA LEU A 99 10.40 -11.49 7.90
C LEU A 99 11.25 -11.05 9.09
N ARG A 100 10.62 -10.37 10.05
CA ARG A 100 11.38 -9.78 11.16
C ARG A 100 12.10 -10.85 11.98
N ASP A 101 13.35 -10.56 12.26
CA ASP A 101 14.19 -11.40 13.12
C ASP A 101 14.39 -12.83 12.63
N ARG A 102 14.08 -13.10 11.39
CA ARG A 102 14.36 -14.42 10.85
C ARG A 102 15.76 -14.50 10.33
N ALA A 103 16.42 -15.60 10.67
CA ALA A 103 17.78 -15.86 10.19
C ALA A 103 17.74 -16.56 8.84
N GLU A 104 16.66 -17.29 8.58
CA GLU A 104 16.49 -18.04 7.34
C GLU A 104 15.01 -18.28 7.09
N LEU A 105 14.65 -18.52 5.84
CA LEU A 105 13.29 -18.82 5.46
C LEU A 105 13.18 -20.27 5.02
N GLY A 106 12.40 -21.05 5.76
CA GLY A 106 12.11 -22.41 5.39
C GLY A 106 11.01 -22.47 4.32
N ARG A 107 10.58 -23.66 4.00
CA ARG A 107 9.61 -23.88 2.93
C ARG A 107 8.27 -23.16 3.20
N ALA A 108 7.76 -23.28 4.42
CA ALA A 108 6.51 -22.62 4.79
C ALA A 108 6.63 -21.11 4.77
N ASP A 109 7.77 -20.59 5.22
CA ASP A 109 8.02 -19.15 5.20
C ASP A 109 8.08 -18.63 3.77
N ARG A 110 8.74 -19.36 2.89
CA ARG A 110 8.82 -18.98 1.49
C ARG A 110 7.44 -18.97 0.83
N ALA A 111 6.60 -19.94 1.16
CA ALA A 111 5.23 -19.98 0.65
C ALA A 111 4.44 -18.75 1.13
N ALA A 112 4.62 -18.36 2.38
CA ALA A 112 3.95 -17.18 2.94
C ALA A 112 4.43 -15.90 2.27
N VAL A 113 5.74 -15.75 2.07
CA VAL A 113 6.29 -14.57 1.37
C VAL A 113 5.76 -14.51 -0.05
N GLN A 114 5.76 -15.64 -0.75
CA GLN A 114 5.24 -15.74 -2.10
C GLN A 114 3.78 -15.28 -2.17
N ALA A 115 2.96 -15.72 -1.24
CA ALA A 115 1.56 -15.33 -1.20
C ALA A 115 1.38 -13.82 -0.99
N HIS A 116 2.19 -13.22 -0.11
CA HIS A 116 2.12 -11.77 0.13
C HIS A 116 2.55 -11.00 -1.12
N LEU A 117 3.60 -11.45 -1.80
CA LEU A 117 4.05 -10.78 -3.03
C LEU A 117 2.98 -10.87 -4.12
N GLU A 118 2.36 -12.01 -4.28
CA GLU A 118 1.29 -12.19 -5.28
C GLU A 118 0.10 -11.29 -5.01
N VAL A 119 -0.29 -11.15 -3.74
CA VAL A 119 -1.40 -10.29 -3.38
C VAL A 119 -1.06 -8.82 -3.66
N MET A 120 0.14 -8.38 -3.33
CA MET A 120 0.57 -7.01 -3.63
C MET A 120 0.62 -6.75 -5.14
N GLU A 121 1.16 -7.70 -5.89
CA GLU A 121 1.22 -7.60 -7.36
C GLU A 121 -0.18 -7.50 -7.97
N THR A 122 -1.11 -8.29 -7.46
CA THR A 122 -2.50 -8.28 -7.90
C THR A 122 -3.18 -6.96 -7.53
N ALA A 123 -2.97 -6.46 -6.31
CA ALA A 123 -3.55 -5.21 -5.87
C ALA A 123 -3.11 -4.04 -6.77
N LEU A 124 -1.83 -3.97 -7.10
CA LEU A 124 -1.34 -2.92 -7.99
C LEU A 124 -1.91 -3.08 -9.40
N ARG A 125 -1.94 -4.30 -9.92
CA ARG A 125 -2.42 -4.55 -11.27
C ARG A 125 -3.90 -4.24 -11.42
N GLU A 126 -4.69 -4.57 -10.43
CA GLU A 126 -6.15 -4.37 -10.46
C GLU A 126 -6.59 -3.03 -9.88
N GLY A 127 -5.67 -2.27 -9.33
CA GLY A 127 -6.01 -0.97 -8.75
C GLY A 127 -6.79 -1.04 -7.44
N VAL A 128 -6.55 -2.09 -6.64
CA VAL A 128 -7.24 -2.26 -5.36
C VAL A 128 -6.47 -1.54 -4.28
N ARG A 129 -7.02 -0.45 -3.79
CA ARG A 129 -6.32 0.45 -2.86
C ARG A 129 -6.63 0.21 -1.40
N GLU A 130 -7.85 -0.23 -1.10
CA GLU A 130 -8.32 -0.33 0.27
C GLU A 130 -8.78 -1.72 0.66
N ALA A 131 -8.51 -2.08 1.90
CA ALA A 131 -8.92 -3.35 2.45
C ALA A 131 -10.43 -3.52 2.49
N ALA A 132 -11.16 -2.41 2.63
CA ALA A 132 -12.63 -2.45 2.72
C ALA A 132 -13.32 -2.74 1.39
N GLU A 133 -12.62 -2.55 0.27
CA GLU A 133 -13.19 -2.90 -1.03
C GLU A 133 -13.44 -4.42 -1.07
N PRO A 134 -14.49 -4.87 -1.74
CA PRO A 134 -14.76 -6.32 -1.82
C PRO A 134 -13.57 -7.12 -2.33
N ARG A 135 -12.88 -6.60 -3.34
CA ARG A 135 -11.69 -7.27 -3.87
C ARG A 135 -10.54 -7.25 -2.86
N GLY A 136 -10.43 -6.16 -2.09
CA GLY A 136 -9.44 -6.06 -1.02
C GLY A 136 -9.66 -7.13 0.04
N GLN A 137 -10.91 -7.36 0.41
CA GLN A 137 -11.27 -8.40 1.37
C GLN A 137 -10.92 -9.79 0.83
N ASP A 138 -11.19 -10.04 -0.44
CA ASP A 138 -10.84 -11.31 -1.07
C ASP A 138 -9.34 -11.54 -1.06
N LEU A 139 -8.56 -10.51 -1.38
CA LEU A 139 -7.11 -10.62 -1.39
C LEU A 139 -6.55 -10.90 0.00
N LEU A 140 -7.06 -10.19 1.02
CA LEU A 140 -6.62 -10.41 2.38
C LEU A 140 -7.04 -11.78 2.90
N ALA A 141 -8.20 -12.29 2.49
CA ALA A 141 -8.65 -13.61 2.88
C ALA A 141 -7.66 -14.68 2.41
N GLY A 142 -7.03 -14.47 1.26
CA GLY A 142 -6.03 -15.39 0.75
C GLY A 142 -4.77 -15.46 1.60
N LEU A 143 -4.56 -14.47 2.47
CA LEU A 143 -3.40 -14.45 3.36
C LEU A 143 -3.71 -14.98 4.75
N ALA A 144 -4.97 -15.24 5.06
CA ALA A 144 -5.38 -15.62 6.41
C ALA A 144 -4.69 -16.89 6.91
N GLU A 145 -4.43 -17.84 6.03
CA GLU A 145 -3.78 -19.09 6.39
C GLU A 145 -2.33 -18.90 6.85
N PHE A 146 -1.73 -17.75 6.54
CA PHE A 146 -0.36 -17.46 6.93
C PHE A 146 -0.26 -16.58 8.18
N GLU A 147 -1.41 -16.20 8.75
CA GLU A 147 -1.41 -15.41 9.97
C GLU A 147 -1.38 -16.32 11.16
N GLU A 148 -0.63 -15.95 12.15
CA GLU A 148 -0.54 -16.77 13.36
C GLU A 148 -1.35 -16.24 14.48
#